data_4e746d019d08b21ac2d7d487ecee2332
#
_entry.id   4e746d019d08b21ac2d7d487ecee2332
#
_cell.length_a   1.000
_cell.length_b   1.000
_cell.length_c   1.000
_cell.angle_alpha   90.00
_cell.angle_beta   90.00
_cell.angle_gamma   90.00
#
_symmetry.space_group_name_H-M   'P 1'
#
loop_
_entity.id
_entity.type
_entity.pdbx_description
1 polymer ?
#
loop_
_entity_poly.entity_id
_entity_poly.type
_entity_poly.pdbx_seq_one_letter_code
_entity_poly.pdbx_strand_id
1 'polypeptide(L)'
;LTALFSDKQVDIIVVALPGIIKDGVAVWCNNLKWKNFNVAAELKGVLGGAPIYVDNDANLAGLAEARAQDPVPVSSLYVTISTGIGSGVITNGKIDPGLRYSEAGRSLVEYDGVVREWESFASGKAIYNTYGKYARDIKSKRTWHAIADRISRGFLALIPILQPEQIVIGGSIGTYFERYRADLAGILKEKLPAHIPLPTLLQAQHPEQAVIYGCYYYAIDILADS
;
A
#
# COMPACT_ATOMS: atom_id res chain seq x y z
N LEU A 1 24.87 -4.17 -6.46
CA LEU A 1 24.94 -3.83 -5.03
C LEU A 1 26.41 -3.84 -4.57
N THR A 2 27.15 -4.94 -4.68
CA THR A 2 28.55 -5.05 -4.25
C THR A 2 29.42 -3.93 -4.80
N ALA A 3 29.34 -3.59 -6.08
CA ALA A 3 30.13 -2.52 -6.68
C ALA A 3 29.82 -1.11 -6.14
N LEU A 4 28.58 -0.88 -5.64
CA LEU A 4 28.16 0.42 -5.11
C LEU A 4 28.55 0.62 -3.62
N PHE A 5 28.77 -0.47 -2.90
CA PHE A 5 29.00 -0.47 -1.45
C PHE A 5 30.29 -1.18 -1.05
N SER A 6 31.21 -1.46 -1.99
CA SER A 6 32.42 -2.25 -1.77
C SER A 6 33.36 -1.69 -0.68
N ASP A 7 33.32 -0.40 -0.45
CA ASP A 7 34.13 0.35 0.50
C ASP A 7 33.36 0.83 1.74
N LYS A 8 32.11 0.39 1.90
CA LYS A 8 31.23 0.79 3.01
C LYS A 8 30.92 -0.38 3.91
N GLN A 9 30.91 -0.12 5.21
CA GLN A 9 30.30 -1.03 6.17
C GLN A 9 28.79 -0.93 6.04
N VAL A 10 28.13 -2.08 5.91
CA VAL A 10 26.67 -2.20 5.84
C VAL A 10 26.20 -2.98 7.05
N ASP A 11 25.38 -2.35 7.88
CA ASP A 11 24.87 -2.93 9.12
C ASP A 11 23.59 -3.77 8.89
N ILE A 12 22.78 -3.39 7.90
CA ILE A 12 21.50 -4.03 7.59
C ILE A 12 21.10 -3.81 6.12
N ILE A 13 20.42 -4.79 5.55
CA ILE A 13 19.84 -4.70 4.21
C ILE A 13 18.34 -4.89 4.34
N VAL A 14 17.55 -3.91 3.85
CA VAL A 14 16.10 -4.04 3.73
C VAL A 14 15.70 -4.06 2.26
N VAL A 15 14.93 -5.04 1.87
CA VAL A 15 14.47 -5.28 0.50
C VAL A 15 12.95 -5.18 0.46
N ALA A 16 12.44 -4.29 -0.38
CA ALA A 16 11.01 -4.15 -0.65
C ALA A 16 10.62 -4.99 -1.86
N LEU A 17 9.56 -5.78 -1.75
CA LEU A 17 9.03 -6.59 -2.83
C LEU A 17 7.51 -6.53 -2.88
N PRO A 18 6.90 -6.59 -4.07
CA PRO A 18 5.45 -6.75 -4.18
C PRO A 18 5.03 -8.19 -3.84
N GLY A 19 3.82 -8.34 -3.32
CA GLY A 19 3.20 -9.63 -3.02
C GLY A 19 3.38 -10.09 -1.57
N ILE A 20 3.13 -11.36 -1.29
CA ILE A 20 3.14 -11.91 0.06
C ILE A 20 4.57 -12.33 0.44
N ILE A 21 5.13 -11.64 1.42
CA ILE A 21 6.48 -11.91 1.92
C ILE A 21 6.40 -12.44 3.35
N LYS A 22 6.98 -13.61 3.59
CA LYS A 22 7.02 -14.24 4.90
C LYS A 22 8.43 -14.76 5.21
N ASP A 23 9.01 -14.30 6.31
CA ASP A 23 10.31 -14.75 6.82
C ASP A 23 11.43 -14.71 5.74
N GLY A 24 11.48 -13.62 4.97
CA GLY A 24 12.46 -13.44 3.88
C GLY A 24 12.16 -14.21 2.59
N VAL A 25 11.01 -14.91 2.54
CA VAL A 25 10.56 -15.68 1.39
C VAL A 25 9.43 -14.96 0.68
N ALA A 26 9.57 -14.73 -0.63
CA ALA A 26 8.47 -14.33 -1.50
C ALA A 26 7.57 -15.56 -1.73
N VAL A 27 6.56 -15.73 -0.85
CA VAL A 27 5.62 -16.85 -0.91
C VAL A 27 4.83 -16.79 -2.21
N TRP A 28 4.41 -15.59 -2.58
CA TRP A 28 3.74 -15.32 -3.83
C TRP A 28 4.01 -13.89 -4.30
N CYS A 29 4.57 -13.75 -5.49
CA CYS A 29 4.85 -12.48 -6.12
C CYS A 29 4.51 -12.58 -7.62
N ASN A 30 3.28 -12.18 -7.97
CA ASN A 30 2.76 -12.32 -9.33
C ASN A 30 3.55 -11.50 -10.35
N ASN A 31 3.98 -10.30 -9.99
CA ASN A 31 4.70 -9.39 -10.87
C ASN A 31 6.06 -9.93 -11.30
N LEU A 32 6.75 -10.65 -10.41
CA LEU A 32 8.04 -11.27 -10.67
C LEU A 32 7.91 -12.76 -11.06
N LYS A 33 6.69 -13.31 -11.04
CA LYS A 33 6.41 -14.74 -11.26
C LYS A 33 7.15 -15.65 -10.28
N TRP A 34 7.40 -15.16 -9.06
CA TRP A 34 8.05 -15.92 -8.01
C TRP A 34 7.01 -16.60 -7.12
N LYS A 35 7.35 -17.83 -6.72
CA LYS A 35 6.57 -18.63 -5.79
C LYS A 35 7.54 -19.36 -4.86
N ASN A 36 7.40 -19.14 -3.55
CA ASN A 36 8.27 -19.70 -2.52
C ASN A 36 9.78 -19.44 -2.80
N PHE A 37 10.11 -18.25 -3.30
CA PHE A 37 11.48 -17.85 -3.59
C PHE A 37 12.11 -17.20 -2.36
N ASN A 38 13.19 -17.80 -1.84
CA ASN A 38 13.88 -17.31 -0.64
C ASN A 38 14.86 -16.19 -0.98
N VAL A 39 14.38 -14.97 -0.96
CA VAL A 39 15.15 -13.77 -1.30
C VAL A 39 16.29 -13.52 -0.31
N ALA A 40 16.05 -13.75 0.98
CA ALA A 40 17.07 -13.56 2.02
C ALA A 40 18.23 -14.55 1.83
N ALA A 41 17.94 -15.81 1.46
CA ALA A 41 18.97 -16.80 1.18
C ALA A 41 19.80 -16.47 -0.07
N GLU A 42 19.15 -16.02 -1.15
CA GLU A 42 19.82 -15.64 -2.40
C GLU A 42 20.75 -14.42 -2.24
N LEU A 43 20.41 -13.51 -1.34
CA LEU A 43 21.20 -12.32 -1.05
C LEU A 43 22.22 -12.55 0.07
N LYS A 44 22.25 -13.73 0.70
CA LYS A 44 23.16 -14.02 1.81
C LYS A 44 24.61 -13.86 1.39
N GLY A 45 25.38 -13.11 2.20
CA GLY A 45 26.80 -12.85 1.94
C GLY A 45 27.05 -11.66 1.00
N VAL A 46 26.01 -11.12 0.36
CA VAL A 46 26.12 -9.84 -0.34
C VAL A 46 26.37 -8.74 0.70
N LEU A 47 27.31 -7.83 0.42
CA LEU A 47 27.68 -6.72 1.31
C LEU A 47 28.16 -7.15 2.72
N GLY A 48 29.15 -8.06 2.74
CA GLY A 48 29.87 -8.40 3.97
C GLY A 48 29.10 -9.25 4.98
N GLY A 49 27.97 -9.83 4.57
CA GLY A 49 27.17 -10.69 5.44
C GLY A 49 26.20 -9.94 6.36
N ALA A 50 25.91 -8.68 6.07
CA ALA A 50 24.87 -7.93 6.75
C ALA A 50 23.53 -8.67 6.76
N PRO A 51 22.76 -8.64 7.86
CA PRO A 51 21.45 -9.27 7.94
C PRO A 51 20.48 -8.68 6.92
N ILE A 52 19.64 -9.55 6.35
CA ILE A 52 18.73 -9.20 5.26
C ILE A 52 17.31 -9.36 5.73
N TYR A 53 16.54 -8.28 5.60
CA TYR A 53 15.12 -8.24 5.89
C TYR A 53 14.34 -7.94 4.62
N VAL A 54 13.24 -8.61 4.45
CA VAL A 54 12.39 -8.47 3.25
C VAL A 54 10.96 -8.23 3.69
N ASP A 55 10.34 -7.20 3.13
CA ASP A 55 8.93 -6.92 3.39
C ASP A 55 8.17 -6.50 2.11
N ASN A 56 6.85 -6.47 2.24
CA ASN A 56 5.97 -6.00 1.19
C ASN A 56 6.15 -4.49 0.96
N ASP A 57 6.18 -4.06 -0.30
CA ASP A 57 6.38 -2.68 -0.72
C ASP A 57 5.27 -1.73 -0.19
N ALA A 58 4.01 -2.18 -0.15
CA ALA A 58 2.91 -1.38 0.39
C ALA A 58 2.95 -1.26 1.92
N ASN A 59 3.43 -2.28 2.64
CA ASN A 59 3.70 -2.18 4.08
C ASN A 59 4.75 -1.12 4.38
N LEU A 60 5.86 -1.16 3.66
CA LEU A 60 6.95 -0.20 3.82
C LEU A 60 6.52 1.22 3.43
N ALA A 61 5.81 1.38 2.32
CA ALA A 61 5.25 2.67 1.95
C ALA A 61 4.28 3.21 3.02
N GLY A 62 3.42 2.35 3.54
CA GLY A 62 2.50 2.70 4.62
C GLY A 62 3.22 3.15 5.89
N LEU A 63 4.31 2.46 6.27
CA LEU A 63 5.15 2.83 7.41
C LEU A 63 5.72 4.24 7.23
N ALA A 64 6.25 4.56 6.05
CA ALA A 64 6.78 5.89 5.74
C ALA A 64 5.70 6.96 5.84
N GLU A 65 4.57 6.75 5.19
CA GLU A 65 3.48 7.72 5.15
C GLU A 65 2.83 7.96 6.52
N ALA A 66 2.74 6.93 7.37
CA ALA A 66 2.25 7.10 8.75
C ALA A 66 3.24 7.90 9.60
N ARG A 67 4.54 7.65 9.47
CA ARG A 67 5.59 8.38 10.21
C ARG A 67 5.86 9.79 9.70
N ALA A 68 5.40 10.13 8.51
CA ALA A 68 5.44 11.49 7.99
C ALA A 68 4.35 12.40 8.60
N GLN A 69 3.41 11.83 9.38
CA GLN A 69 2.39 12.60 10.08
C GLN A 69 2.89 13.06 11.47
N ASP A 70 2.45 14.23 11.90
CA ASP A 70 2.68 14.76 13.24
C ASP A 70 1.33 15.22 13.85
N PRO A 71 0.84 14.57 14.91
CA PRO A 71 1.36 13.34 15.53
C PRO A 71 1.22 12.09 14.63
N VAL A 72 2.06 11.09 14.90
CA VAL A 72 1.93 9.77 14.25
C VAL A 72 0.59 9.15 14.66
N PRO A 73 -0.26 8.72 13.71
CA PRO A 73 -1.58 8.16 14.03
C PRO A 73 -1.46 6.80 14.74
N VAL A 74 -2.44 6.51 15.61
CA VAL A 74 -2.54 5.20 16.25
C VAL A 74 -2.82 4.10 15.23
N SER A 75 -3.68 4.38 14.24
CA SER A 75 -4.03 3.43 13.20
C SER A 75 -4.09 4.12 11.83
N SER A 76 -3.35 3.61 10.86
CA SER A 76 -3.32 4.11 9.49
C SER A 76 -3.43 2.96 8.49
N LEU A 77 -4.30 3.12 7.50
CA LEU A 77 -4.38 2.24 6.33
C LEU A 77 -3.76 2.96 5.13
N TYR A 78 -2.65 2.44 4.64
CA TYR A 78 -2.10 2.86 3.34
C TYR A 78 -2.66 2.00 2.23
N VAL A 79 -3.06 2.61 1.12
CA VAL A 79 -3.52 1.89 -0.07
C VAL A 79 -2.86 2.49 -1.31
N THR A 80 -2.07 1.70 -2.01
CA THR A 80 -1.53 2.07 -3.32
C THR A 80 -2.46 1.58 -4.42
N ILE A 81 -2.94 2.51 -5.25
CA ILE A 81 -3.79 2.19 -6.41
C ILE A 81 -3.00 2.51 -7.68
N SER A 82 -2.50 1.45 -8.33
CA SER A 82 -1.61 1.54 -9.49
C SER A 82 -1.98 0.44 -10.50
N THR A 83 -1.06 -0.36 -11.00
CA THR A 83 -1.39 -1.51 -11.85
C THR A 83 -2.34 -2.48 -11.15
N GLY A 84 -2.13 -2.67 -9.84
CA GLY A 84 -3.01 -3.38 -8.92
C GLY A 84 -3.42 -2.48 -7.74
N ILE A 85 -3.89 -3.11 -6.66
CA ILE A 85 -4.16 -2.47 -5.38
C ILE A 85 -3.40 -3.23 -4.30
N GLY A 86 -2.42 -2.55 -3.67
CA GLY A 86 -1.70 -3.03 -2.49
C GLY A 86 -2.11 -2.25 -1.24
N SER A 87 -1.84 -2.81 -0.07
CA SER A 87 -2.16 -2.15 1.20
C SER A 87 -1.12 -2.44 2.27
N GLY A 88 -0.99 -1.51 3.22
CA GLY A 88 -0.24 -1.69 4.46
C GLY A 88 -1.04 -1.14 5.64
N VAL A 89 -1.14 -1.92 6.72
CA VAL A 89 -1.78 -1.49 7.96
C VAL A 89 -0.70 -1.14 8.97
N ILE A 90 -0.78 0.07 9.50
CA ILE A 90 0.22 0.62 10.42
C ILE A 90 -0.46 0.95 11.74
N THR A 91 0.09 0.43 12.82
CA THR A 91 -0.41 0.65 14.17
C THR A 91 0.71 1.24 15.03
N ASN A 92 0.47 2.40 15.65
CA ASN A 92 1.47 3.11 16.47
C ASN A 92 2.80 3.34 15.74
N GLY A 93 2.75 3.67 14.43
CA GLY A 93 3.93 3.91 13.61
C GLY A 93 4.78 2.67 13.31
N LYS A 94 4.25 1.46 13.48
CA LYS A 94 4.86 0.17 13.11
C LYS A 94 3.93 -0.62 12.20
N ILE A 95 4.49 -1.45 11.32
CA ILE A 95 3.70 -2.39 10.51
C ILE A 95 2.95 -3.33 11.46
N ASP A 96 1.62 -3.41 11.31
CA ASP A 96 0.78 -4.24 12.17
C ASP A 96 1.14 -5.73 11.98
N PRO A 97 1.57 -6.44 13.04
CA PRO A 97 2.04 -7.82 12.91
C PRO A 97 0.92 -8.81 12.56
N GLY A 98 -0.32 -8.52 12.97
CA GLY A 98 -1.49 -9.37 12.70
C GLY A 98 -2.03 -9.19 11.29
N LEU A 99 -1.80 -8.03 10.66
CA LEU A 99 -2.30 -7.65 9.34
C LEU A 99 -1.20 -7.50 8.28
N ARG A 100 0.04 -7.86 8.61
CA ARG A 100 1.21 -7.73 7.73
C ARG A 100 1.06 -8.40 6.38
N TYR A 101 0.26 -9.45 6.30
CA TYR A 101 0.04 -10.23 5.08
C TYR A 101 -1.30 -9.93 4.41
N SER A 102 -1.96 -8.84 4.81
CA SER A 102 -3.24 -8.44 4.22
C SER A 102 -3.08 -8.01 2.77
N GLU A 103 -3.99 -8.47 1.93
CA GLU A 103 -4.07 -8.17 0.50
C GLU A 103 -5.42 -7.50 0.20
N ALA A 104 -5.56 -6.21 0.52
CA ALA A 104 -6.83 -5.50 0.38
C ALA A 104 -7.39 -5.52 -1.05
N GLY A 105 -6.52 -5.49 -2.06
CA GLY A 105 -6.93 -5.58 -3.46
C GLY A 105 -7.64 -6.89 -3.83
N ARG A 106 -7.42 -7.96 -3.02
CA ARG A 106 -8.06 -9.28 -3.18
C ARG A 106 -9.38 -9.41 -2.43
N SER A 107 -9.79 -8.39 -1.67
CA SER A 107 -11.10 -8.39 -1.02
C SER A 107 -12.20 -8.59 -2.06
N LEU A 108 -13.08 -9.55 -1.79
CA LEU A 108 -14.25 -9.80 -2.64
C LEU A 108 -15.35 -8.82 -2.25
N VAL A 109 -15.65 -7.92 -3.16
CA VAL A 109 -16.69 -6.90 -2.99
C VAL A 109 -17.64 -6.86 -4.17
N GLU A 110 -18.88 -6.47 -3.92
CA GLU A 110 -19.88 -6.31 -4.98
C GLU A 110 -19.64 -5.01 -5.75
N TYR A 111 -19.66 -5.11 -7.08
CA TYR A 111 -19.69 -3.97 -8.00
C TYR A 111 -20.50 -4.35 -9.27
N ASP A 112 -21.47 -3.54 -9.64
CA ASP A 112 -22.38 -3.77 -10.79
C ASP A 112 -23.09 -5.14 -10.73
N GLY A 113 -23.57 -5.55 -9.53
CA GLY A 113 -24.26 -6.82 -9.32
C GLY A 113 -23.35 -8.06 -9.32
N VAL A 114 -22.02 -7.89 -9.39
CA VAL A 114 -21.05 -8.99 -9.43
C VAL A 114 -20.07 -8.89 -8.27
N VAL A 115 -19.92 -9.97 -7.50
CA VAL A 115 -18.89 -10.11 -6.46
C VAL A 115 -17.57 -10.51 -7.11
N ARG A 116 -16.55 -9.71 -6.92
CA ARG A 116 -15.20 -9.92 -7.49
C ARG A 116 -14.12 -9.20 -6.70
N GLU A 117 -12.86 -9.50 -6.97
CA GLU A 117 -11.73 -8.83 -6.33
C GLU A 117 -11.78 -7.32 -6.58
N TRP A 118 -11.58 -6.52 -5.53
CA TRP A 118 -11.59 -5.06 -5.61
C TRP A 118 -10.63 -4.53 -6.68
N GLU A 119 -9.44 -5.08 -6.76
CA GLU A 119 -8.42 -4.68 -7.74
C GLU A 119 -8.89 -4.89 -9.20
N SER A 120 -9.75 -5.88 -9.44
CA SER A 120 -10.21 -6.24 -10.79
C SER A 120 -11.02 -5.12 -11.49
N PHE A 121 -11.58 -4.18 -10.72
CA PHE A 121 -12.38 -3.09 -11.27
C PHE A 121 -11.97 -1.68 -10.76
N ALA A 122 -11.17 -1.58 -9.68
CA ALA A 122 -10.78 -0.30 -9.11
C ALA A 122 -9.29 0.04 -9.27
N SER A 123 -8.44 -0.90 -9.72
CA SER A 123 -7.03 -0.62 -9.99
C SER A 123 -6.83 0.32 -11.19
N GLY A 124 -5.66 0.95 -11.28
CA GLY A 124 -5.31 1.80 -12.42
C GLY A 124 -5.36 1.05 -13.76
N LYS A 125 -4.98 -0.24 -13.78
CA LYS A 125 -5.14 -1.11 -14.96
C LYS A 125 -6.61 -1.29 -15.34
N ALA A 126 -7.48 -1.53 -14.35
CA ALA A 126 -8.92 -1.69 -14.57
C ALA A 126 -9.56 -0.38 -15.07
N ILE A 127 -9.15 0.75 -14.52
CA ILE A 127 -9.58 2.09 -14.96
C ILE A 127 -9.16 2.31 -16.42
N TYR A 128 -7.90 2.03 -16.76
CA TYR A 128 -7.44 2.13 -18.14
C TYR A 128 -8.26 1.25 -19.10
N ASN A 129 -8.49 0.00 -18.73
CA ASN A 129 -9.28 -0.93 -19.54
C ASN A 129 -10.74 -0.45 -19.74
N THR A 130 -11.31 0.24 -18.73
CA THR A 130 -12.68 0.74 -18.80
C THR A 130 -12.81 2.01 -19.65
N TYR A 131 -11.86 2.95 -19.52
CA TYR A 131 -11.99 4.29 -20.10
C TYR A 131 -11.05 4.53 -21.27
N GLY A 132 -10.11 3.62 -21.57
CA GLY A 132 -9.10 3.78 -22.64
C GLY A 132 -8.11 4.91 -22.39
N LYS A 133 -7.99 5.39 -21.13
CA LYS A 133 -7.18 6.55 -20.76
C LYS A 133 -6.42 6.30 -19.48
N TYR A 134 -5.18 6.79 -19.42
CA TYR A 134 -4.46 6.88 -18.16
C TYR A 134 -5.06 7.97 -17.25
N ALA A 135 -4.90 7.84 -15.95
CA ALA A 135 -5.41 8.79 -14.97
C ALA A 135 -5.04 10.25 -15.28
N ARG A 136 -3.81 10.50 -15.74
CA ARG A 136 -3.31 11.83 -16.13
C ARG A 136 -4.16 12.48 -17.23
N ASP A 137 -4.74 11.67 -18.13
CA ASP A 137 -5.47 12.13 -19.31
C ASP A 137 -6.99 12.26 -19.07
N ILE A 138 -7.47 11.79 -17.90
CA ILE A 138 -8.89 11.88 -17.51
C ILE A 138 -9.18 13.29 -17.01
N LYS A 139 -9.98 14.05 -17.78
CA LYS A 139 -10.41 15.41 -17.43
C LYS A 139 -11.86 15.49 -16.95
N SER A 140 -12.67 14.47 -17.24
CA SER A 140 -14.10 14.44 -16.95
C SER A 140 -14.37 14.25 -15.44
N LYS A 141 -15.07 15.19 -14.81
CA LYS A 141 -15.55 15.06 -13.43
C LYS A 141 -16.44 13.84 -13.24
N ARG A 142 -17.34 13.55 -14.21
CA ARG A 142 -18.20 12.37 -14.17
C ARG A 142 -17.39 11.07 -14.13
N THR A 143 -16.29 11.02 -14.88
CA THR A 143 -15.40 9.84 -14.87
C THR A 143 -14.71 9.71 -13.52
N TRP A 144 -14.25 10.81 -12.92
CA TRP A 144 -13.64 10.78 -11.60
C TRP A 144 -14.62 10.38 -10.49
N HIS A 145 -15.88 10.83 -10.58
CA HIS A 145 -16.94 10.36 -9.68
C HIS A 145 -17.15 8.83 -9.79
N ALA A 146 -17.20 8.30 -11.00
CA ALA A 146 -17.30 6.84 -11.21
C ALA A 146 -16.07 6.08 -10.71
N ILE A 147 -14.86 6.67 -10.80
CA ILE A 147 -13.64 6.12 -10.19
C ILE A 147 -13.73 6.14 -8.67
N ALA A 148 -14.23 7.22 -8.07
CA ALA A 148 -14.47 7.32 -6.63
C ALA A 148 -15.44 6.22 -6.13
N ASP A 149 -16.52 5.96 -6.88
CA ASP A 149 -17.47 4.87 -6.53
C ASP A 149 -16.77 3.50 -6.57
N ARG A 150 -15.96 3.21 -7.60
CA ARG A 150 -15.18 1.95 -7.66
C ARG A 150 -14.23 1.80 -6.47
N ILE A 151 -13.52 2.87 -6.13
CA ILE A 151 -12.57 2.89 -5.01
C ILE A 151 -13.31 2.73 -3.68
N SER A 152 -14.47 3.37 -3.52
CA SER A 152 -15.25 3.33 -2.28
C SER A 152 -15.67 1.93 -1.87
N ARG A 153 -15.88 1.00 -2.83
CA ARG A 153 -16.36 -0.36 -2.55
C ARG A 153 -15.41 -1.13 -1.63
N GLY A 154 -14.11 -1.06 -1.88
CA GLY A 154 -13.12 -1.67 -0.98
C GLY A 154 -13.06 -0.98 0.37
N PHE A 155 -13.08 0.35 0.40
CA PHE A 155 -13.06 1.08 1.67
C PHE A 155 -14.30 0.83 2.53
N LEU A 156 -15.49 0.70 1.93
CA LEU A 156 -16.71 0.35 2.65
C LEU A 156 -16.62 -1.04 3.32
N ALA A 157 -15.86 -1.96 2.74
CA ALA A 157 -15.61 -3.27 3.35
C ALA A 157 -14.52 -3.21 4.43
N LEU A 158 -13.49 -2.38 4.27
CA LEU A 158 -12.33 -2.35 5.16
C LEU A 158 -12.53 -1.43 6.38
N ILE A 159 -13.18 -0.28 6.21
CA ILE A 159 -13.34 0.71 7.29
C ILE A 159 -14.04 0.12 8.52
N PRO A 160 -15.16 -0.61 8.42
CA PRO A 160 -15.83 -1.17 9.60
C PRO A 160 -15.00 -2.20 10.36
N ILE A 161 -14.07 -2.86 9.69
CA ILE A 161 -13.22 -3.91 10.26
C ILE A 161 -11.98 -3.31 10.91
N LEU A 162 -11.29 -2.42 10.19
CA LEU A 162 -10.00 -1.87 10.59
C LEU A 162 -10.13 -0.60 11.45
N GLN A 163 -11.20 0.16 11.25
CA GLN A 163 -11.46 1.46 11.89
C GLN A 163 -10.21 2.36 11.97
N PRO A 164 -9.54 2.62 10.84
CA PRO A 164 -8.32 3.41 10.86
C PRO A 164 -8.66 4.88 11.15
N GLU A 165 -7.77 5.61 11.84
CA GLU A 165 -7.88 7.07 12.02
C GLU A 165 -7.72 7.80 10.69
N GLN A 166 -6.88 7.24 9.81
CA GLN A 166 -6.64 7.79 8.48
C GLN A 166 -6.46 6.70 7.42
N ILE A 167 -6.79 7.07 6.18
CA ILE A 167 -6.48 6.30 4.97
C ILE A 167 -5.60 7.17 4.09
N VAL A 168 -4.39 6.69 3.79
CA VAL A 168 -3.46 7.35 2.88
C VAL A 168 -3.49 6.65 1.53
N ILE A 169 -3.79 7.40 0.47
CA ILE A 169 -3.95 6.86 -0.89
C ILE A 169 -2.77 7.26 -1.75
N GLY A 170 -2.01 6.26 -2.18
CA GLY A 170 -0.84 6.38 -3.05
C GLY A 170 -1.02 5.72 -4.42
N GLY A 171 0.09 5.55 -5.12
CA GLY A 171 0.11 4.98 -6.47
C GLY A 171 -0.34 5.96 -7.56
N SER A 172 -0.39 5.49 -8.80
CA SER A 172 -0.66 6.34 -9.96
C SER A 172 -2.06 6.97 -9.97
N ILE A 173 -3.05 6.37 -9.31
CA ILE A 173 -4.38 6.94 -9.10
C ILE A 173 -4.36 7.92 -7.92
N GLY A 174 -3.62 7.59 -6.85
CA GLY A 174 -3.43 8.46 -5.68
C GLY A 174 -2.79 9.81 -6.03
N THR A 175 -1.92 9.87 -7.05
CA THR A 175 -1.35 11.13 -7.56
C THR A 175 -2.43 12.15 -7.95
N TYR A 176 -3.61 11.69 -8.34
CA TYR A 176 -4.74 12.54 -8.73
C TYR A 176 -5.85 12.59 -7.67
N PHE A 177 -5.52 12.32 -6.41
CA PHE A 177 -6.47 12.21 -5.30
C PHE A 177 -7.43 13.40 -5.20
N GLU A 178 -6.94 14.62 -5.36
CA GLU A 178 -7.77 15.82 -5.26
C GLU A 178 -8.88 15.90 -6.33
N ARG A 179 -8.78 15.13 -7.42
CA ARG A 179 -9.82 15.10 -8.47
C ARG A 179 -11.05 14.30 -8.05
N TYR A 180 -10.94 13.44 -7.04
CA TYR A 180 -12.03 12.55 -6.61
C TYR A 180 -12.22 12.48 -5.08
N ARG A 181 -11.39 13.19 -4.31
CA ARG A 181 -11.44 13.21 -2.85
C ARG A 181 -12.83 13.53 -2.30
N ALA A 182 -13.44 14.62 -2.80
CA ALA A 182 -14.76 15.06 -2.33
C ALA A 182 -15.85 14.04 -2.64
N ASP A 183 -15.83 13.45 -3.85
CA ASP A 183 -16.77 12.42 -4.25
C ASP A 183 -16.59 11.15 -3.39
N LEU A 184 -15.36 10.72 -3.19
CA LEU A 184 -15.05 9.56 -2.36
C LEU A 184 -15.53 9.76 -0.91
N ALA A 185 -15.21 10.90 -0.31
CA ALA A 185 -15.65 11.23 1.05
C ALA A 185 -17.18 11.29 1.15
N GLY A 186 -17.84 11.87 0.16
CA GLY A 186 -19.31 11.94 0.09
C GLY A 186 -19.95 10.54 0.03
N ILE A 187 -19.45 9.67 -0.85
CA ILE A 187 -19.95 8.30 -1.00
C ILE A 187 -19.74 7.49 0.30
N LEU A 188 -18.57 7.60 0.90
CA LEU A 188 -18.27 6.89 2.16
C LEU A 188 -19.17 7.38 3.29
N LYS A 189 -19.33 8.70 3.43
CA LYS A 189 -20.21 9.31 4.44
C LYS A 189 -21.67 8.89 4.29
N GLU A 190 -22.16 8.77 3.06
CA GLU A 190 -23.52 8.34 2.76
C GLU A 190 -23.76 6.86 3.07
N LYS A 191 -22.77 6.01 2.77
CA LYS A 191 -22.95 4.55 2.77
C LYS A 191 -22.47 3.88 4.07
N LEU A 192 -21.56 4.48 4.82
CA LEU A 192 -21.13 3.94 6.10
C LEU A 192 -22.26 4.04 7.14
N PRO A 193 -22.45 3.03 8.00
CA PRO A 193 -23.33 3.15 9.16
C PRO A 193 -22.97 4.37 10.02
N ALA A 194 -23.98 5.07 10.54
CA ALA A 194 -23.79 6.35 11.25
C ALA A 194 -22.86 6.25 12.49
N HIS A 195 -22.71 5.07 13.08
CA HIS A 195 -21.84 4.81 14.22
C HIS A 195 -20.40 4.43 13.84
N ILE A 196 -20.10 4.28 12.55
CA ILE A 196 -18.74 4.02 12.07
C ILE A 196 -18.11 5.37 11.66
N PRO A 197 -17.04 5.80 12.34
CA PRO A 197 -16.41 7.07 12.00
C PRO A 197 -15.78 7.02 10.61
N LEU A 198 -15.94 8.13 9.86
CA LEU A 198 -15.23 8.30 8.60
C LEU A 198 -13.76 8.65 8.88
N PRO A 199 -12.78 7.87 8.42
CA PRO A 199 -11.38 8.17 8.58
C PRO A 199 -10.97 9.43 7.81
N THR A 200 -9.90 10.09 8.24
CA THR A 200 -9.28 11.16 7.46
C THR A 200 -8.71 10.58 6.15
N LEU A 201 -9.12 11.12 5.02
CA LEU A 201 -8.62 10.71 3.71
C LEU A 201 -7.47 11.62 3.27
N LEU A 202 -6.30 11.04 3.04
CA LEU A 202 -5.08 11.76 2.70
C LEU A 202 -4.48 11.24 1.39
N GLN A 203 -3.82 12.14 0.65
CA GLN A 203 -2.92 11.77 -0.43
C GLN A 203 -1.55 11.39 0.13
N ALA A 204 -0.91 10.37 -0.43
CA ALA A 204 0.47 10.04 -0.08
C ALA A 204 1.41 11.23 -0.33
N GLN A 205 2.27 11.53 0.65
CA GLN A 205 3.22 12.66 0.59
C GLN A 205 4.44 12.34 -0.27
N HIS A 206 4.83 11.05 -0.32
CA HIS A 206 6.02 10.57 -1.01
C HIS A 206 5.69 9.50 -2.07
N PRO A 207 4.85 9.81 -3.08
CA PRO A 207 4.28 8.80 -3.99
C PRO A 207 5.32 7.96 -4.75
N GLU A 208 6.54 8.48 -4.94
CA GLU A 208 7.63 7.77 -5.64
C GLU A 208 8.72 7.25 -4.69
N GLN A 209 8.80 7.75 -3.45
CA GLN A 209 9.89 7.49 -2.51
C GLN A 209 9.44 6.80 -1.23
N ALA A 210 8.13 6.66 -0.99
CA ALA A 210 7.59 6.10 0.24
C ALA A 210 8.20 4.75 0.60
N VAL A 211 8.39 3.87 -0.39
CA VAL A 211 8.99 2.55 -0.17
C VAL A 211 10.41 2.66 0.37
N ILE A 212 11.24 3.57 -0.17
CA ILE A 212 12.63 3.76 0.27
C ILE A 212 12.67 4.31 1.70
N TYR A 213 11.85 5.31 2.01
CA TYR A 213 11.72 5.81 3.37
C TYR A 213 11.20 4.74 4.33
N GLY A 214 10.28 3.90 3.88
CA GLY A 214 9.79 2.77 4.64
C GLY A 214 10.88 1.74 4.94
N CYS A 215 11.72 1.41 3.97
CA CYS A 215 12.90 0.56 4.20
C CYS A 215 13.83 1.16 5.26
N TYR A 216 14.05 2.48 5.21
CA TYR A 216 14.87 3.19 6.19
C TYR A 216 14.27 3.12 7.59
N TYR A 217 13.00 3.45 7.76
CA TYR A 217 12.33 3.37 9.07
C TYR A 217 12.28 1.94 9.61
N TYR A 218 12.04 0.96 8.75
CA TYR A 218 12.03 -0.44 9.14
C TYR A 218 13.42 -0.91 9.59
N ALA A 219 14.49 -0.47 8.91
CA ALA A 219 15.86 -0.75 9.33
C ALA A 219 16.17 -0.17 10.72
N ILE A 220 15.76 1.09 10.97
CA ILE A 220 15.93 1.73 12.29
C ILE A 220 15.21 0.95 13.39
N ASP A 221 13.99 0.50 13.15
CA ASP A 221 13.23 -0.27 14.15
C ASP A 221 13.95 -1.57 14.51
N ILE A 222 14.45 -2.30 13.52
CA ILE A 222 15.19 -3.55 13.74
C ILE A 222 16.47 -3.30 14.54
N LEU A 223 17.22 -2.24 14.20
CA LEU A 223 18.46 -1.90 14.90
C LEU A 223 18.21 -1.41 16.33
N ALA A 224 17.05 -0.81 16.61
CA ALA A 224 16.67 -0.37 17.95
C ALA A 224 16.20 -1.52 18.84
N ASP A 225 15.65 -2.58 18.26
CA ASP A 225 15.12 -3.77 18.95
C ASP A 225 16.22 -4.86 19.13
N SER A 226 17.47 -4.66 18.59
CA SER A 226 18.62 -5.58 18.65
C SER A 226 19.55 -5.25 19.80
#